data_ca39772e9f4592597c4d298596e2b9ce
#
_entry.id   ca39772e9f4592597c4d298596e2b9ce
#
_cell.length_a   1.000
_cell.length_b   1.000
_cell.length_c   1.000
_cell.angle_alpha   90.00
_cell.angle_beta   90.00
_cell.angle_gamma   90.00
#
_symmetry.space_group_name_H-M   'P 1'
#
loop_
_entity.id
_entity.type
_entity.pdbx_description
1 polymer ?
#
loop_
_entity_poly.entity_id
_entity_poly.type
_entity_poly.pdbx_seq_one_letter_code
_entity_poly.pdbx_strand_id
1 'polypeptide(L)'
;MATKYPDSAPRLGGVLISNQVVAELLEQLRNGIWQDTDHLPPELELANRLNVSRTVVRDALSELERAGYIERVRGIGTVINRDVVNLARRMDQKFEF
;
A
#
# COMPACT_ATOMS: atom_id res chain seq x y z
N MET A 1 -4.98 -20.27 -9.67
CA MET A 1 -5.51 -19.08 -9.01
C MET A 1 -5.07 -17.83 -9.76
N ALA A 2 -6.01 -16.99 -10.11
CA ALA A 2 -5.68 -15.79 -10.85
C ALA A 2 -4.90 -14.81 -9.98
N THR A 3 -3.82 -14.29 -10.50
CA THR A 3 -3.07 -13.23 -9.82
C THR A 3 -3.70 -11.90 -10.19
N LYS A 4 -3.78 -11.02 -9.23
CA LYS A 4 -4.27 -9.66 -9.48
C LYS A 4 -3.32 -8.90 -10.42
N TYR A 5 -2.04 -9.19 -10.32
CA TYR A 5 -1.00 -8.59 -11.14
C TYR A 5 -0.33 -9.69 -11.94
N PRO A 6 -0.49 -9.71 -13.26
CA PRO A 6 0.02 -10.81 -14.08
C PRO A 6 1.54 -10.87 -14.08
N ASP A 7 2.08 -12.09 -14.00
CA ASP A 7 3.51 -12.32 -14.02
C ASP A 7 4.16 -11.84 -15.31
N SER A 8 3.40 -11.86 -16.38
CA SER A 8 3.87 -11.43 -17.69
C SER A 8 3.75 -9.94 -17.93
N ALA A 9 3.39 -9.17 -16.90
CA ALA A 9 3.31 -7.73 -17.03
C ALA A 9 4.65 -7.18 -17.51
N PRO A 10 4.63 -6.28 -18.49
CA PRO A 10 5.90 -5.74 -19.00
C PRO A 10 6.64 -5.07 -17.88
N ARG A 11 7.86 -5.46 -17.79
CA ARG A 11 8.69 -4.91 -16.79
C ARG A 11 9.34 -3.67 -17.26
N LEU A 12 8.63 -2.72 -17.49
CA LEU A 12 9.25 -1.49 -17.21
C LEU A 12 9.49 -1.55 -15.73
N GLY A 13 10.20 -2.63 -15.44
CA GLY A 13 10.60 -3.06 -14.17
C GLY A 13 9.47 -3.23 -13.22
N GLY A 14 9.80 -3.37 -12.02
CA GLY A 14 8.86 -3.32 -10.96
C GLY A 14 8.17 -1.98 -10.81
N VAL A 15 8.56 -0.94 -11.57
CA VAL A 15 8.01 0.41 -11.40
C VAL A 15 6.52 0.43 -11.67
N LEU A 16 6.07 -0.18 -12.78
CA LEU A 16 4.67 -0.20 -13.12
C LEU A 16 3.86 -1.03 -12.12
N ILE A 17 4.40 -2.18 -11.72
CA ILE A 17 3.72 -3.05 -10.76
C ILE A 17 3.70 -2.41 -9.38
N SER A 18 4.79 -1.77 -8.95
CA SER A 18 4.81 -1.12 -7.64
C SER A 18 3.83 0.05 -7.58
N ASN A 19 3.61 0.77 -8.68
CA ASN A 19 2.58 1.80 -8.72
C ASN A 19 1.17 1.23 -8.53
N GLN A 20 0.90 0.06 -9.11
CA GLN A 20 -0.37 -0.64 -8.91
C GLN A 20 -0.53 -1.07 -7.46
N VAL A 21 0.55 -1.54 -6.84
CA VAL A 21 0.52 -1.94 -5.43
C VAL A 21 0.28 -0.72 -4.53
N VAL A 22 0.93 0.41 -4.83
CA VAL A 22 0.67 1.66 -4.10
C VAL A 22 -0.82 2.01 -4.17
N ALA A 23 -1.40 1.99 -5.36
CA ALA A 23 -2.81 2.32 -5.52
C ALA A 23 -3.71 1.36 -4.75
N GLU A 24 -3.39 0.07 -4.78
CA GLU A 24 -4.17 -0.94 -4.08
C GLU A 24 -4.10 -0.74 -2.57
N LEU A 25 -2.90 -0.55 -2.03
CA LEU A 25 -2.73 -0.36 -0.59
C LEU A 25 -3.39 0.94 -0.12
N LEU A 26 -3.27 1.99 -0.91
CA LEU A 26 -3.89 3.27 -0.57
C LEU A 26 -5.41 3.14 -0.54
N GLU A 27 -5.98 2.43 -1.51
CA GLU A 27 -7.40 2.19 -1.52
C GLU A 27 -7.85 1.37 -0.30
N GLN A 28 -7.09 0.35 0.07
CA GLN A 28 -7.39 -0.44 1.26
C GLN A 28 -7.34 0.41 2.52
N LEU A 29 -6.34 1.28 2.63
CA LEU A 29 -6.25 2.19 3.77
C LEU A 29 -7.47 3.12 3.84
N ARG A 30 -7.88 3.66 2.71
CA ARG A 30 -9.02 4.58 2.66
C ARG A 30 -10.34 3.85 2.92
N ASN A 31 -10.45 2.60 2.52
CA ASN A 31 -11.66 1.81 2.72
C ASN A 31 -11.77 1.19 4.10
N GLY A 32 -10.78 1.42 4.96
CA GLY A 32 -10.84 0.96 6.35
C GLY A 32 -10.48 -0.50 6.55
N ILE A 33 -9.83 -1.13 5.58
CA ILE A 33 -9.43 -2.53 5.72
C ILE A 33 -8.48 -2.72 6.89
N TRP A 34 -7.64 -1.73 7.17
CA TRP A 34 -6.67 -1.77 8.26
C TRP A 34 -7.12 -0.89 9.43
N GLN A 35 -8.43 -0.69 9.58
CA GLN A 35 -8.98 0.27 10.55
C GLN A 35 -8.74 -0.15 11.99
N ASP A 36 -8.70 -1.44 12.25
CA ASP A 36 -8.58 -1.98 13.61
C ASP A 36 -7.13 -2.18 14.06
N THR A 37 -6.17 -1.75 13.26
CA THR A 37 -4.76 -1.91 13.61
C THR A 37 -3.99 -0.64 13.25
N ASP A 38 -2.90 -0.43 13.96
CA ASP A 38 -2.00 0.69 13.67
C ASP A 38 -0.88 0.29 12.72
N HIS A 39 -0.81 -0.98 12.33
CA HIS A 39 0.30 -1.51 11.54
C HIS A 39 -0.22 -2.22 10.32
N LEU A 40 0.53 -2.07 9.20
CA LEU A 40 0.35 -2.96 8.06
C LEU A 40 1.03 -4.30 8.34
N PRO A 41 0.59 -5.37 7.66
CA PRO A 41 1.31 -6.64 7.75
C PRO A 41 2.76 -6.51 7.28
N PRO A 42 3.64 -7.43 7.70
CA PRO A 42 5.02 -7.46 7.21
C PRO A 42 5.10 -7.58 5.69
N GLU A 43 6.23 -7.14 5.13
CA GLU A 43 6.43 -7.16 3.68
C GLU A 43 6.13 -8.51 3.04
N LEU A 44 6.63 -9.58 3.66
CA LEU A 44 6.42 -10.91 3.11
C LEU A 44 4.94 -11.27 3.04
N GLU A 45 4.20 -10.96 4.08
CA GLU A 45 2.78 -11.24 4.12
C GLU A 45 2.03 -10.42 3.07
N LEU A 46 2.37 -9.15 2.94
CA LEU A 46 1.77 -8.30 1.90
C LEU A 46 2.10 -8.83 0.50
N ALA A 47 3.33 -9.26 0.29
CA ALA A 47 3.74 -9.83 -0.99
C ALA A 47 2.89 -11.05 -1.33
N ASN A 48 2.67 -11.92 -0.34
CA ASN A 48 1.85 -13.11 -0.55
C ASN A 48 0.39 -12.76 -0.82
N ARG A 49 -0.17 -11.81 -0.09
CA ARG A 49 -1.57 -11.39 -0.27
C ARG A 49 -1.81 -10.74 -1.62
N LEU A 50 -0.85 -9.93 -2.07
CA LEU A 50 -0.97 -9.20 -3.32
C LEU A 50 -0.40 -9.96 -4.51
N ASN A 51 0.25 -11.09 -4.23
CA ASN A 51 0.82 -11.97 -5.25
C ASN A 51 1.88 -11.27 -6.08
N VAL A 52 2.76 -10.57 -5.41
CA VAL A 52 3.89 -9.86 -6.01
C VAL A 52 5.15 -10.16 -5.22
N SER A 53 6.30 -9.71 -5.72
CA SER A 53 7.56 -9.93 -5.02
C SER A 53 7.70 -8.99 -3.82
N ARG A 54 8.57 -9.37 -2.88
CA ARG A 54 8.87 -8.52 -1.73
C ARG A 54 9.50 -7.20 -2.17
N THR A 55 10.31 -7.22 -3.22
CA THR A 55 10.92 -6.01 -3.76
C THR A 55 9.86 -5.01 -4.21
N VAL A 56 8.83 -5.50 -4.90
CA VAL A 56 7.71 -4.66 -5.35
C VAL A 56 7.00 -4.05 -4.15
N VAL A 57 6.72 -4.86 -3.13
CA VAL A 57 6.08 -4.37 -1.90
C VAL A 57 6.95 -3.30 -1.23
N ARG A 58 8.25 -3.56 -1.12
CA ARG A 58 9.16 -2.61 -0.49
C ARG A 58 9.18 -1.28 -1.22
N ASP A 59 9.20 -1.32 -2.56
CA ASP A 59 9.17 -0.11 -3.36
C ASP A 59 7.85 0.65 -3.16
N ALA A 60 6.74 -0.09 -3.12
CA ALA A 60 5.43 0.53 -2.89
C ALA A 60 5.35 1.15 -1.50
N LEU A 61 5.85 0.46 -0.47
CA LEU A 61 5.87 1.02 0.87
C LEU A 61 6.74 2.26 0.96
N SER A 62 7.84 2.30 0.22
CA SER A 62 8.69 3.49 0.16
C SER A 62 7.93 4.69 -0.39
N GLU A 63 7.11 4.47 -1.42
CA GLU A 63 6.28 5.54 -1.98
C GLU A 63 5.22 6.01 -0.99
N LEU A 64 4.56 5.08 -0.30
CA LEU A 64 3.56 5.43 0.70
C LEU A 64 4.19 6.19 1.87
N GLU A 65 5.39 5.80 2.26
CA GLU A 65 6.11 6.50 3.33
C GLU A 65 6.49 7.91 2.91
N ARG A 66 6.97 8.06 1.68
CA ARG A 66 7.32 9.38 1.14
C ARG A 66 6.11 10.30 1.10
N ALA A 67 4.94 9.74 0.80
CA ALA A 67 3.69 10.51 0.77
C ALA A 67 3.11 10.76 2.16
N GLY A 68 3.68 10.15 3.21
CA GLY A 68 3.26 10.37 4.58
C GLY A 68 2.17 9.46 5.10
N TYR A 69 1.73 8.46 4.32
CA TYR A 69 0.65 7.56 4.75
C TYR A 69 1.10 6.53 5.78
N ILE A 70 2.37 6.17 5.76
CA ILE A 70 2.94 5.19 6.68
C ILE A 70 4.32 5.64 7.10
N GLU A 71 4.83 4.98 8.16
CA GLU A 71 6.20 5.13 8.61
C GLU A 71 6.76 3.76 8.93
N ARG A 72 7.91 3.43 8.37
CA ARG A 72 8.58 2.17 8.68
C ARG A 72 9.51 2.41 9.86
N VAL A 73 9.21 1.76 10.96
CA VAL A 73 9.93 1.97 12.23
C VAL A 73 10.69 0.70 12.57
N ARG A 74 12.01 0.81 12.65
CA ARG A 74 12.87 -0.33 12.93
C ARG A 74 12.49 -0.96 14.27
N GLY A 75 12.31 -2.29 14.23
CA GLY A 75 11.94 -3.05 15.43
C GLY A 75 10.47 -3.04 15.76
N ILE A 76 9.68 -2.19 15.07
CA ILE A 76 8.24 -2.09 15.33
C ILE A 76 7.44 -2.54 14.11
N GLY A 77 7.85 -2.13 12.91
CA GLY A 77 7.16 -2.49 11.68
C GLY A 77 6.68 -1.26 10.93
N THR A 78 5.69 -1.46 10.08
CA THR A 78 5.12 -0.38 9.26
C THR A 78 3.89 0.18 9.97
N VAL A 79 4.01 1.42 10.43
CA VAL A 79 2.96 2.10 11.20
C VAL A 79 2.13 2.97 10.27
N ILE A 80 0.81 2.90 10.43
CA ILE A 80 -0.12 3.68 9.61
C ILE A 80 -0.28 5.08 10.21
N ASN A 81 -0.16 6.10 9.38
CA ASN A 81 -0.43 7.47 9.79
C ASN A 81 -1.92 7.76 9.60
N ARG A 82 -2.69 7.59 10.67
CA ARG A 82 -4.14 7.74 10.61
C ARG A 82 -4.58 9.13 10.24
N ASP A 83 -3.86 10.14 10.67
CA ASP A 83 -4.22 11.52 10.37
C ASP A 83 -4.18 11.78 8.87
N VAL A 84 -3.12 11.31 8.20
CA VAL A 84 -2.99 11.49 6.76
C VAL A 84 -4.03 10.68 6.01
N VAL A 85 -4.26 9.42 6.43
CA VAL A 85 -5.27 8.57 5.80
C VAL A 85 -6.66 9.19 5.94
N ASN A 86 -7.00 9.67 7.12
CA ASN A 86 -8.30 10.29 7.36
C ASN A 86 -8.47 11.59 6.57
N LEU A 87 -7.41 12.37 6.45
CA LEU A 87 -7.45 13.58 5.64
C LEU A 87 -7.73 13.23 4.17
N ALA A 88 -7.06 12.22 3.64
CA ALA A 88 -7.28 11.78 2.26
C ALA A 88 -8.72 11.32 2.05
N ARG A 89 -9.29 10.60 3.02
CA ARG A 89 -10.69 10.16 2.94
C ARG A 89 -11.64 11.35 2.90
N ARG A 90 -11.41 12.33 3.74
CA ARG A 90 -12.28 13.53 3.77
C ARG A 90 -12.18 14.32 2.47
N MET A 91 -10.99 14.42 1.91
CA MET A 91 -10.80 15.12 0.64
C MET A 91 -11.52 14.42 -0.51
N ASP A 92 -11.47 13.10 -0.54
CA ASP A 92 -12.20 12.32 -1.55
C ASP A 92 -13.70 12.58 -1.43
N GLN A 93 -14.23 12.53 -0.22
CA GLN A 93 -15.66 12.78 0.01
C GLN A 93 -16.06 14.18 -0.38
N LYS A 94 -15.19 15.15 -0.15
CA LYS A 94 -15.48 16.54 -0.45
C LYS A 94 -15.67 16.81 -1.93
N PHE A 95 -14.98 16.06 -2.78
CA PHE A 95 -15.03 16.24 -4.24
C PHE A 95 -15.97 15.26 -4.92
N GLU A 96 -16.68 14.46 -4.15
CA GLU A 96 -17.63 13.50 -4.67
C GLU A 96 -19.01 14.13 -4.69
N PHE A 97 -19.63 14.17 -5.86
CA PHE A 97 -20.95 14.76 -6.04
C PHE A 97 -21.99 13.69 -6.26
#